data_a8c20e4a6267d3c16dd87d88f42fdab0
#
_entry.id   a8c20e4a6267d3c16dd87d88f42fdab0
#
_cell.length_a   1.000
_cell.length_b   1.000
_cell.length_c   1.000
_cell.angle_alpha   90.00
_cell.angle_beta   90.00
_cell.angle_gamma   90.00
#
_symmetry.space_group_name_H-M   'P 1'
#
loop_
_entity.id
_entity.type
_entity.pdbx_description
1 polymer ?
#
loop_
_entity_poly.entity_id
_entity_poly.type
_entity_poly.pdbx_seq_one_letter_code
_entity_poly.pdbx_strand_id
1 'polypeptide(L)'
;LLNLAGNEDFGFAIYIEDEPVASFRAEPELFRKAEGIGTKGDHRYRATVELIGGTEERFVTFYNLGKSEEYLKFVLAVVVFSSLSILLAVSLIGTIFTRKLIRPFEEAGNQMELISRTGLKDARILLRKSGDEVSKLESEINKALSRIEQLINDAKQFSSRIAHELRTPLAVMKSNLQLSLTGSSSKESMREALRETLEEVEKLIRLSEEYLLLSRTEITVPIEQREVDLSRLVLETTEKIMILHPDKEIEIEIIPDIVISASGYMIEHVVMNLLDNACKYSTDDSVKIKLTREEEFSLLSVSNKGEAVDFMSLDESVKEVQAHGYGLGLRVVLSILRAHNLRLDYEHEEGINRFMIEFPSEAYSK
;
A
#
# COMPACT_ATOMS: atom_id res chain seq x y z
N LEU A 1 9.68 70.43 -40.57
CA LEU A 1 9.00 70.39 -41.91
C LEU A 1 9.77 69.50 -42.90
N LEU A 2 11.10 69.61 -43.02
CA LEU A 2 11.94 68.79 -43.93
C LEU A 2 11.90 67.27 -43.66
N ASN A 3 11.70 66.85 -42.42
CA ASN A 3 11.59 65.42 -42.07
C ASN A 3 10.19 64.82 -42.36
N LEU A 4 9.14 65.66 -42.47
CA LEU A 4 7.80 65.23 -42.77
C LEU A 4 7.54 65.18 -44.28
N ALA A 5 8.31 65.90 -45.07
CA ALA A 5 8.16 65.92 -46.52
C ALA A 5 8.49 64.64 -47.26
N GLY A 6 9.16 63.68 -46.57
CA GLY A 6 9.44 62.30 -47.05
C GLY A 6 8.29 61.31 -46.87
N ASN A 7 7.29 61.64 -46.07
CA ASN A 7 6.16 60.77 -45.82
C ASN A 7 5.06 60.98 -46.85
N GLU A 8 4.75 59.96 -47.66
CA GLU A 8 3.70 60.03 -48.70
C GLU A 8 2.29 60.28 -48.15
N ASP A 9 2.07 60.04 -46.87
CA ASP A 9 0.79 60.12 -46.17
C ASP A 9 0.58 61.54 -45.55
N PHE A 10 1.56 62.44 -45.66
CA PHE A 10 1.54 63.75 -45.07
C PHE A 10 1.47 64.83 -46.18
N GLY A 11 0.58 65.81 -46.01
CA GLY A 11 0.50 66.98 -46.81
C GLY A 11 0.23 68.21 -45.95
N PHE A 12 0.58 69.40 -46.48
CA PHE A 12 0.26 70.63 -45.83
C PHE A 12 -0.20 71.69 -46.86
N ALA A 13 -0.95 72.68 -46.37
CA ALA A 13 -1.29 73.86 -47.13
C ALA A 13 -1.18 75.09 -46.24
N ILE A 14 -0.76 76.19 -46.82
CA ILE A 14 -0.64 77.52 -46.17
C ILE A 14 -1.70 78.43 -46.81
N TYR A 15 -2.53 79.05 -45.98
CA TYR A 15 -3.57 80.02 -46.41
C TYR A 15 -3.24 81.38 -45.81
N ILE A 16 -3.44 82.44 -46.62
CA ILE A 16 -3.40 83.84 -46.19
C ILE A 16 -4.73 84.49 -46.69
N GLU A 17 -5.45 85.14 -45.78
CA GLU A 17 -6.78 85.70 -46.08
C GLU A 17 -7.74 84.71 -46.79
N ASP A 18 -7.72 83.45 -46.36
CA ASP A 18 -8.51 82.36 -46.96
C ASP A 18 -8.10 81.92 -48.38
N GLU A 19 -7.05 82.50 -48.96
CA GLU A 19 -6.50 82.05 -50.23
C GLU A 19 -5.28 81.15 -50.06
N PRO A 20 -5.21 80.01 -50.78
CA PRO A 20 -4.07 79.07 -50.64
C PRO A 20 -2.83 79.64 -51.34
N VAL A 21 -1.80 79.93 -50.57
CA VAL A 21 -0.55 80.53 -51.10
C VAL A 21 0.47 79.43 -51.42
N ALA A 22 0.46 78.35 -50.68
CA ALA A 22 1.36 77.24 -50.94
C ALA A 22 0.71 75.91 -50.47
N SER A 23 0.95 74.82 -51.21
CA SER A 23 0.49 73.51 -50.85
C SER A 23 1.51 72.44 -51.24
N PHE A 24 1.63 71.37 -50.41
CA PHE A 24 2.42 70.20 -50.71
C PHE A 24 1.57 68.95 -50.50
N ARG A 25 1.38 68.20 -51.56
CA ARG A 25 0.59 66.95 -51.53
C ARG A 25 -0.86 67.12 -50.97
N ALA A 26 -1.37 68.36 -50.99
CA ALA A 26 -2.71 68.66 -50.55
C ALA A 26 -3.44 69.41 -51.66
N GLU A 27 -4.73 69.13 -51.87
CA GLU A 27 -5.60 69.92 -52.70
C GLU A 27 -6.23 71.02 -51.83
N PRO A 28 -5.83 72.27 -52.01
CA PRO A 28 -6.19 73.35 -51.10
C PRO A 28 -7.70 73.57 -50.95
N GLU A 29 -8.46 73.35 -52.02
CA GLU A 29 -9.91 73.64 -52.06
C GLU A 29 -10.73 72.77 -51.08
N LEU A 30 -10.22 71.59 -50.69
CA LEU A 30 -10.94 70.61 -49.84
C LEU A 30 -10.93 70.94 -48.35
N PHE A 31 -10.03 71.82 -47.91
CA PHE A 31 -9.78 71.98 -46.47
C PHE A 31 -9.82 73.44 -46.01
N ARG A 32 -10.52 74.31 -46.82
CA ARG A 32 -10.58 75.77 -46.60
C ARG A 32 -11.21 76.17 -45.26
N LYS A 33 -12.00 75.33 -44.63
CA LYS A 33 -12.75 75.62 -43.39
C LYS A 33 -12.79 74.50 -42.28
N ALA A 34 -12.04 73.42 -42.40
CA ALA A 34 -12.30 72.31 -41.54
C ALA A 34 -11.09 71.90 -40.66
N GLU A 35 -11.18 72.17 -39.34
CA GLU A 35 -10.53 71.39 -38.34
C GLU A 35 -11.31 70.09 -38.14
N GLY A 36 -10.63 68.93 -38.23
CA GLY A 36 -11.28 67.64 -37.95
C GLY A 36 -10.97 66.57 -38.97
N ILE A 37 -11.82 65.56 -39.00
CA ILE A 37 -11.70 64.41 -39.89
C ILE A 37 -12.58 64.67 -41.13
N GLY A 38 -11.94 64.74 -42.31
CA GLY A 38 -12.61 64.88 -43.62
C GLY A 38 -12.42 63.58 -44.44
N THR A 39 -13.30 63.42 -45.46
CA THR A 39 -13.19 62.30 -46.41
C THR A 39 -13.02 62.84 -47.84
N LYS A 40 -12.09 62.29 -48.59
CA LYS A 40 -11.92 62.51 -50.01
C LYS A 40 -11.85 61.14 -50.73
N GLY A 41 -12.87 60.90 -51.57
CA GLY A 41 -13.00 59.58 -52.20
C GLY A 41 -13.11 58.49 -51.14
N ASP A 42 -12.29 57.44 -51.23
CA ASP A 42 -12.27 56.32 -50.32
C ASP A 42 -11.33 56.53 -49.11
N HIS A 43 -10.69 57.72 -49.01
CA HIS A 43 -9.69 57.95 -47.94
C HIS A 43 -10.19 59.02 -46.93
N ARG A 44 -9.91 58.72 -45.65
CA ARG A 44 -10.16 59.60 -44.50
C ARG A 44 -8.87 60.33 -44.16
N TYR A 45 -8.97 61.61 -43.98
CA TYR A 45 -7.88 62.52 -43.63
C TYR A 45 -8.18 63.23 -42.33
N ARG A 46 -7.15 63.41 -41.49
CA ARG A 46 -7.22 64.33 -40.35
C ARG A 46 -6.51 65.60 -40.69
N ALA A 47 -7.24 66.69 -40.59
CA ALA A 47 -6.71 68.05 -40.79
C ALA A 47 -6.55 68.73 -39.43
N THR A 48 -5.40 69.36 -39.21
CA THR A 48 -5.15 70.19 -38.04
C THR A 48 -4.75 71.57 -38.52
N VAL A 49 -5.36 72.58 -37.96
CA VAL A 49 -5.15 74.02 -38.36
C VAL A 49 -4.39 74.71 -37.24
N GLU A 50 -3.26 75.32 -37.56
CA GLU A 50 -2.47 76.14 -36.64
C GLU A 50 -2.39 77.57 -37.20
N LEU A 51 -2.68 78.57 -36.33
CA LEU A 51 -2.54 80.01 -36.70
C LEU A 51 -1.08 80.42 -36.50
N ILE A 52 -0.48 81.03 -37.52
CA ILE A 52 0.90 81.49 -37.47
C ILE A 52 0.94 82.97 -37.01
N GLY A 53 1.53 83.19 -35.83
CA GLY A 53 1.92 84.52 -35.35
C GLY A 53 0.81 85.55 -35.09
N GLY A 54 -0.46 85.12 -34.89
CA GLY A 54 -1.57 85.97 -34.55
C GLY A 54 -2.11 86.81 -35.76
N THR A 55 -1.74 86.41 -36.95
CA THR A 55 -2.28 86.99 -38.25
C THR A 55 -3.32 85.99 -38.79
N GLU A 56 -4.04 86.45 -39.92
CA GLU A 56 -5.00 85.61 -40.64
C GLU A 56 -4.35 84.43 -41.40
N GLU A 57 -3.09 84.13 -41.13
CA GLU A 57 -2.32 83.07 -41.76
C GLU A 57 -2.62 81.71 -41.04
N ARG A 58 -3.05 80.72 -41.82
CA ARG A 58 -3.37 79.39 -41.32
C ARG A 58 -2.44 78.32 -41.93
N PHE A 59 -1.85 77.51 -41.08
CA PHE A 59 -1.09 76.33 -41.50
C PHE A 59 -1.96 75.09 -41.28
N VAL A 60 -2.30 74.41 -42.37
CA VAL A 60 -3.14 73.23 -42.31
C VAL A 60 -2.29 71.98 -42.66
N THR A 61 -2.22 71.03 -41.73
CA THR A 61 -1.55 69.77 -41.98
C THR A 61 -2.56 68.67 -42.21
N PHE A 62 -2.29 67.78 -43.12
CA PHE A 62 -3.15 66.66 -43.48
C PHE A 62 -2.42 65.34 -43.24
N TYR A 63 -3.09 64.40 -42.59
CA TYR A 63 -2.60 63.09 -42.42
C TYR A 63 -3.61 62.05 -42.94
N ASN A 64 -3.14 61.17 -43.84
CA ASN A 64 -3.99 60.09 -44.38
C ASN A 64 -4.24 59.00 -43.37
N LEU A 65 -5.50 58.87 -42.93
CA LEU A 65 -5.92 57.84 -41.94
C LEU A 65 -6.21 56.47 -42.60
N GLY A 66 -6.35 56.45 -43.96
CA GLY A 66 -6.73 55.23 -44.67
C GLY A 66 -5.76 54.05 -44.43
N LYS A 67 -4.45 54.31 -44.55
CA LYS A 67 -3.44 53.32 -44.29
C LYS A 67 -3.42 52.89 -42.82
N SER A 68 -3.63 53.80 -41.88
CA SER A 68 -3.75 53.51 -40.47
C SER A 68 -4.97 52.65 -40.15
N GLU A 69 -6.10 52.90 -40.84
CA GLU A 69 -7.30 52.04 -40.65
C GLU A 69 -7.12 50.64 -41.24
N GLU A 70 -6.48 50.50 -42.41
CA GLU A 70 -6.13 49.17 -42.96
C GLU A 70 -5.18 48.38 -42.04
N TYR A 71 -4.14 49.06 -41.51
CA TYR A 71 -3.21 48.47 -40.58
C TYR A 71 -3.92 48.04 -39.30
N LEU A 72 -4.83 48.88 -38.78
CA LEU A 72 -5.62 48.55 -37.60
C LEU A 72 -6.51 47.29 -37.83
N LYS A 73 -7.17 47.22 -38.99
CA LYS A 73 -7.99 46.03 -39.37
C LYS A 73 -7.11 44.78 -39.47
N PHE A 74 -5.94 44.90 -40.06
CA PHE A 74 -4.98 43.77 -40.13
C PHE A 74 -4.54 43.33 -38.76
N VAL A 75 -4.12 44.23 -37.86
CA VAL A 75 -3.73 43.90 -36.48
C VAL A 75 -4.89 43.28 -35.72
N LEU A 76 -6.11 43.83 -35.85
CA LEU A 76 -7.28 43.25 -35.19
C LEU A 76 -7.58 41.85 -35.73
N ALA A 77 -7.49 41.62 -37.03
CA ALA A 77 -7.67 40.28 -37.61
C ALA A 77 -6.63 39.27 -37.08
N VAL A 78 -5.35 39.67 -36.97
CA VAL A 78 -4.27 38.83 -36.43
C VAL A 78 -4.53 38.50 -34.95
N VAL A 79 -4.94 39.48 -34.15
CA VAL A 79 -5.27 39.28 -32.72
C VAL A 79 -6.46 38.34 -32.56
N VAL A 80 -7.52 38.53 -33.32
CA VAL A 80 -8.71 37.67 -33.28
C VAL A 80 -8.36 36.23 -33.70
N PHE A 81 -7.61 36.07 -34.79
CA PHE A 81 -7.25 34.77 -35.30
C PHE A 81 -6.29 34.00 -34.36
N SER A 82 -5.32 34.72 -33.78
CA SER A 82 -4.41 34.14 -32.80
C SER A 82 -5.13 33.72 -31.50
N SER A 83 -6.05 34.55 -30.99
CA SER A 83 -6.83 34.23 -29.79
C SER A 83 -7.75 33.02 -30.01
N LEU A 84 -8.39 32.94 -31.18
CA LEU A 84 -9.22 31.79 -31.53
C LEU A 84 -8.39 30.48 -31.64
N SER A 85 -7.20 30.57 -32.23
CA SER A 85 -6.28 29.46 -32.39
C SER A 85 -5.79 28.95 -31.02
N ILE A 86 -5.47 29.86 -30.11
CA ILE A 86 -5.08 29.51 -28.72
C ILE A 86 -6.24 28.83 -27.99
N LEU A 87 -7.46 29.35 -28.09
CA LEU A 87 -8.65 28.77 -27.49
C LEU A 87 -8.90 27.33 -28.00
N LEU A 88 -8.77 27.12 -29.29
CA LEU A 88 -8.91 25.80 -29.92
C LEU A 88 -7.83 24.83 -29.41
N ALA A 89 -6.57 25.28 -29.35
CA ALA A 89 -5.46 24.47 -28.85
C ALA A 89 -5.67 24.09 -27.39
N VAL A 90 -6.06 25.02 -26.52
CA VAL A 90 -6.35 24.76 -25.09
C VAL A 90 -7.51 23.77 -24.93
N SER A 91 -8.58 23.93 -25.71
CA SER A 91 -9.73 23.01 -25.72
C SER A 91 -9.31 21.60 -26.15
N LEU A 92 -8.48 21.48 -27.19
CA LEU A 92 -7.98 20.18 -27.66
C LEU A 92 -7.10 19.49 -26.62
N ILE A 93 -6.13 20.23 -26.06
CA ILE A 93 -5.26 19.74 -25.01
C ILE A 93 -6.09 19.31 -23.78
N GLY A 94 -7.05 20.13 -23.36
CA GLY A 94 -7.95 19.81 -22.24
C GLY A 94 -8.74 18.52 -22.45
N THR A 95 -9.29 18.31 -23.65
CA THR A 95 -10.03 17.08 -23.98
C THR A 95 -9.14 15.84 -24.00
N ILE A 96 -7.91 15.96 -24.54
CA ILE A 96 -6.93 14.86 -24.54
C ILE A 96 -6.51 14.53 -23.10
N PHE A 97 -6.22 15.55 -22.28
CA PHE A 97 -5.83 15.39 -20.88
C PHE A 97 -6.93 14.69 -20.06
N THR A 98 -8.19 15.15 -20.20
CA THR A 98 -9.33 14.52 -19.51
C THR A 98 -9.51 13.06 -19.91
N ARG A 99 -9.48 12.76 -21.19
CA ARG A 99 -9.66 11.39 -21.68
C ARG A 99 -8.50 10.46 -21.32
N LYS A 100 -7.28 10.96 -21.30
CA LYS A 100 -6.07 10.14 -21.10
C LYS A 100 -5.69 9.96 -19.64
N LEU A 101 -5.95 10.98 -18.81
CA LEU A 101 -5.54 10.97 -17.40
C LEU A 101 -6.71 10.84 -16.42
N ILE A 102 -7.82 11.56 -16.62
CA ILE A 102 -8.89 11.59 -15.61
C ILE A 102 -9.83 10.37 -15.73
N ARG A 103 -10.29 10.03 -16.91
CA ARG A 103 -11.25 8.93 -17.10
C ARG A 103 -10.81 7.58 -16.54
N PRO A 104 -9.54 7.14 -16.67
CA PRO A 104 -9.12 5.87 -16.08
C PRO A 104 -9.28 5.81 -14.56
N PHE A 105 -9.09 6.95 -13.86
CA PHE A 105 -9.30 7.02 -12.41
C PHE A 105 -10.79 6.93 -12.04
N GLU A 106 -11.68 7.57 -12.80
CA GLU A 106 -13.13 7.44 -12.61
C GLU A 106 -13.60 5.99 -12.86
N GLU A 107 -13.09 5.35 -13.92
CA GLU A 107 -13.37 3.95 -14.23
C GLU A 107 -12.88 3.03 -13.11
N ALA A 108 -11.67 3.26 -12.57
CA ALA A 108 -11.14 2.52 -11.43
C ALA A 108 -12.02 2.70 -10.18
N GLY A 109 -12.42 3.93 -9.87
CA GLY A 109 -13.30 4.24 -8.74
C GLY A 109 -14.66 3.53 -8.84
N ASN A 110 -15.31 3.59 -10.00
CA ASN A 110 -16.60 2.94 -10.23
C ASN A 110 -16.50 1.41 -10.14
N GLN A 111 -15.44 0.81 -10.68
CA GLN A 111 -15.21 -0.64 -10.57
C GLN A 111 -14.92 -1.04 -9.12
N MET A 112 -14.16 -0.23 -8.38
CA MET A 112 -13.88 -0.47 -6.95
C MET A 112 -15.15 -0.38 -6.10
N GLU A 113 -16.04 0.59 -6.38
CA GLU A 113 -17.34 0.68 -5.72
C GLU A 113 -18.22 -0.55 -6.02
N LEU A 114 -18.22 -1.02 -7.26
CA LEU A 114 -18.94 -2.23 -7.64
C LEU A 114 -18.38 -3.46 -6.90
N ILE A 115 -17.05 -3.63 -6.86
CA ILE A 115 -16.38 -4.70 -6.13
C ILE A 115 -16.75 -4.65 -4.63
N SER A 116 -16.77 -3.47 -4.03
CA SER A 116 -17.18 -3.28 -2.62
C SER A 116 -18.61 -3.76 -2.35
N ARG A 117 -19.51 -3.62 -3.32
CA ARG A 117 -20.92 -4.04 -3.18
C ARG A 117 -21.15 -5.51 -3.53
N THR A 118 -20.44 -6.05 -4.53
CA THR A 118 -20.64 -7.41 -5.05
C THR A 118 -19.73 -8.45 -4.40
N GLY A 119 -18.64 -8.00 -3.74
CA GLY A 119 -17.65 -8.86 -3.10
C GLY A 119 -16.37 -8.98 -3.92
N LEU A 120 -15.32 -9.46 -3.24
CA LEU A 120 -13.94 -9.49 -3.76
C LEU A 120 -13.62 -10.76 -4.58
N LYS A 121 -14.51 -11.74 -4.64
CA LYS A 121 -14.23 -13.03 -5.28
C LYS A 121 -13.93 -12.81 -6.78
N ASP A 122 -12.72 -13.17 -7.21
CA ASP A 122 -12.22 -13.02 -8.58
C ASP A 122 -12.29 -11.58 -9.12
N ALA A 123 -12.40 -10.59 -8.22
CA ALA A 123 -12.49 -9.19 -8.59
C ALA A 123 -11.19 -8.69 -9.24
N ARG A 124 -11.31 -8.12 -10.43
CA ARG A 124 -10.20 -7.47 -11.15
C ARG A 124 -10.69 -6.16 -11.76
N ILE A 125 -9.84 -5.16 -11.69
CA ILE A 125 -10.06 -3.88 -12.38
C ILE A 125 -9.45 -3.99 -13.77
N LEU A 126 -10.22 -3.58 -14.77
CA LEU A 126 -9.77 -3.47 -16.16
C LEU A 126 -9.90 -2.01 -16.57
N LEU A 127 -8.76 -1.35 -16.74
CA LEU A 127 -8.71 0.04 -17.20
C LEU A 127 -8.45 0.05 -18.71
N ARG A 128 -9.07 1.02 -19.42
CA ARG A 128 -8.78 1.20 -20.84
C ARG A 128 -7.30 1.56 -20.98
N LYS A 129 -6.58 0.83 -21.84
CA LYS A 129 -5.16 1.05 -22.13
C LYS A 129 -4.92 2.52 -22.52
N SER A 130 -4.37 3.30 -21.62
CA SER A 130 -4.18 4.74 -21.78
C SER A 130 -2.74 5.21 -21.54
N GLY A 131 -1.77 4.29 -21.52
CA GLY A 131 -0.36 4.55 -21.29
C GLY A 131 0.25 3.60 -20.28
N ASP A 132 1.58 3.59 -20.17
CA ASP A 132 2.33 2.69 -19.29
C ASP A 132 2.01 2.96 -17.80
N GLU A 133 1.75 4.23 -17.42
CA GLU A 133 1.43 4.60 -16.05
C GLU A 133 0.08 4.06 -15.59
N VAL A 134 -0.94 4.08 -16.48
CA VAL A 134 -2.27 3.54 -16.19
C VAL A 134 -2.23 2.02 -16.09
N SER A 135 -1.45 1.37 -16.96
CA SER A 135 -1.25 -0.09 -16.91
C SER A 135 -0.53 -0.52 -15.62
N LYS A 136 0.44 0.28 -15.16
CA LYS A 136 1.12 0.05 -13.89
C LYS A 136 0.16 0.20 -12.70
N LEU A 137 -0.68 1.24 -12.71
CA LEU A 137 -1.71 1.44 -11.69
C LEU A 137 -2.70 0.27 -11.63
N GLU A 138 -3.22 -0.18 -12.79
CA GLU A 138 -4.08 -1.36 -12.89
C GLU A 138 -3.43 -2.60 -12.27
N SER A 139 -2.16 -2.85 -12.61
CA SER A 139 -1.39 -3.96 -12.06
C SER A 139 -1.26 -3.90 -10.55
N GLU A 140 -0.90 -2.73 -10.00
CA GLU A 140 -0.74 -2.56 -8.54
C GLU A 140 -2.07 -2.69 -7.79
N ILE A 141 -3.16 -2.15 -8.33
CA ILE A 141 -4.50 -2.33 -7.74
C ILE A 141 -4.89 -3.81 -7.76
N ASN A 142 -4.69 -4.51 -8.89
CA ASN A 142 -5.03 -5.92 -9.00
C ASN A 142 -4.19 -6.81 -8.08
N LYS A 143 -2.91 -6.48 -7.85
CA LYS A 143 -2.07 -7.14 -6.84
C LYS A 143 -2.63 -6.92 -5.43
N ALA A 144 -3.03 -5.70 -5.10
CA ALA A 144 -3.63 -5.39 -3.81
C ALA A 144 -4.95 -6.16 -3.60
N LEU A 145 -5.83 -6.20 -4.60
CA LEU A 145 -7.08 -6.97 -4.57
C LEU A 145 -6.82 -8.47 -4.37
N SER A 146 -5.85 -9.04 -5.10
CA SER A 146 -5.46 -10.45 -4.92
C SER A 146 -4.97 -10.72 -3.51
N ARG A 147 -4.19 -9.80 -2.93
CA ARG A 147 -3.71 -9.93 -1.55
C ARG A 147 -4.84 -9.88 -0.53
N ILE A 148 -5.81 -8.97 -0.71
CA ILE A 148 -6.99 -8.89 0.16
C ILE A 148 -7.85 -10.15 0.04
N GLU A 149 -8.10 -10.64 -1.17
CA GLU A 149 -8.85 -11.89 -1.41
C GLU A 149 -8.18 -13.07 -0.71
N GLN A 150 -6.85 -13.16 -0.80
CA GLN A 150 -6.07 -14.17 -0.10
C GLN A 150 -6.24 -14.07 1.42
N LEU A 151 -6.10 -12.88 2.00
CA LEU A 151 -6.28 -12.66 3.44
C LEU A 151 -7.68 -13.04 3.93
N ILE A 152 -8.73 -12.72 3.15
CA ILE A 152 -10.10 -13.11 3.49
C ILE A 152 -10.28 -14.63 3.44
N ASN A 153 -9.72 -15.31 2.45
CA ASN A 153 -9.79 -16.76 2.34
C ASN A 153 -9.03 -17.44 3.48
N ASP A 154 -7.84 -16.94 3.82
CA ASP A 154 -7.05 -17.43 4.94
C ASP A 154 -7.81 -17.26 6.27
N ALA A 155 -8.44 -16.10 6.50
CA ALA A 155 -9.29 -15.85 7.67
C ALA A 155 -10.52 -16.77 7.74
N LYS A 156 -11.18 -17.04 6.61
CA LYS A 156 -12.32 -17.98 6.56
C LYS A 156 -11.88 -19.41 6.87
N GLN A 157 -10.78 -19.86 6.28
CA GLN A 157 -10.23 -21.20 6.56
C GLN A 157 -9.81 -21.33 8.01
N PHE A 158 -9.17 -20.30 8.58
CA PHE A 158 -8.80 -20.24 9.99
C PHE A 158 -10.02 -20.38 10.89
N SER A 159 -11.07 -19.56 10.67
CA SER A 159 -12.32 -19.63 11.44
C SER A 159 -13.01 -21.00 11.34
N SER A 160 -13.02 -21.59 10.15
CA SER A 160 -13.60 -22.93 9.94
C SER A 160 -12.85 -24.03 10.71
N ARG A 161 -11.50 -23.97 10.72
CA ARG A 161 -10.67 -24.90 11.49
C ARG A 161 -10.89 -24.76 12.99
N ILE A 162 -10.89 -23.53 13.51
CA ILE A 162 -11.20 -23.27 14.92
C ILE A 162 -12.54 -23.91 15.30
N ALA A 163 -13.58 -23.64 14.49
CA ALA A 163 -14.91 -24.19 14.77
C ALA A 163 -14.93 -25.72 14.77
N HIS A 164 -14.12 -26.36 13.92
CA HIS A 164 -14.03 -27.82 13.87
C HIS A 164 -13.26 -28.39 15.08
N GLU A 165 -12.11 -27.79 15.42
CA GLU A 165 -11.27 -28.22 16.53
C GLU A 165 -11.93 -27.97 17.90
N LEU A 166 -12.77 -26.97 18.06
CA LEU A 166 -13.57 -26.75 19.26
C LEU A 166 -14.76 -27.70 19.34
N ARG A 167 -15.38 -28.09 18.22
CA ARG A 167 -16.59 -28.93 18.22
C ARG A 167 -16.31 -30.33 18.77
N THR A 168 -15.18 -30.91 18.46
CA THR A 168 -14.83 -32.28 18.85
C THR A 168 -14.74 -32.43 20.38
N PRO A 169 -13.90 -31.67 21.13
CA PRO A 169 -13.82 -31.77 22.59
C PRO A 169 -15.16 -31.43 23.26
N LEU A 170 -15.89 -30.42 22.73
CA LEU A 170 -17.21 -30.06 23.25
C LEU A 170 -18.23 -31.21 23.10
N ALA A 171 -18.15 -31.99 22.01
CA ALA A 171 -19.02 -33.14 21.81
C ALA A 171 -18.67 -34.26 22.78
N VAL A 172 -17.39 -34.55 23.03
CA VAL A 172 -16.92 -35.52 24.00
C VAL A 172 -17.37 -35.14 25.40
N MET A 173 -17.09 -33.91 25.85
CA MET A 173 -17.54 -33.42 27.15
C MET A 173 -19.06 -33.53 27.32
N LYS A 174 -19.82 -33.14 26.31
CA LYS A 174 -21.29 -33.27 26.34
C LYS A 174 -21.73 -34.71 26.50
N SER A 175 -21.11 -35.65 25.78
CA SER A 175 -21.40 -37.07 25.87
C SER A 175 -21.11 -37.63 27.28
N ASN A 176 -19.93 -37.32 27.84
CA ASN A 176 -19.51 -37.77 29.17
C ASN A 176 -20.43 -37.22 30.26
N LEU A 177 -20.82 -35.96 30.19
CA LEU A 177 -21.77 -35.36 31.12
C LEU A 177 -23.18 -35.98 30.98
N GLN A 178 -23.67 -36.25 29.77
CA GLN A 178 -24.96 -36.92 29.56
C GLN A 178 -24.97 -38.33 30.13
N LEU A 179 -23.92 -39.11 29.89
CA LEU A 179 -23.76 -40.45 30.48
C LEU A 179 -23.79 -40.41 32.01
N SER A 180 -23.08 -39.44 32.60
CA SER A 180 -23.03 -39.23 34.05
C SER A 180 -24.40 -38.88 34.67
N LEU A 181 -25.27 -38.20 33.90
CA LEU A 181 -26.61 -37.76 34.33
C LEU A 181 -27.70 -38.85 34.18
N THR A 182 -27.48 -39.90 33.39
CA THR A 182 -28.49 -40.94 33.14
C THR A 182 -28.74 -41.90 34.32
N GLY A 183 -28.02 -41.75 35.45
CA GLY A 183 -28.33 -42.38 36.73
C GLY A 183 -28.04 -43.86 36.84
N SER A 184 -27.58 -44.56 35.80
CA SER A 184 -27.22 -45.99 35.79
C SER A 184 -25.71 -46.23 35.93
N SER A 185 -24.93 -45.17 36.10
CA SER A 185 -23.47 -45.24 36.17
C SER A 185 -22.99 -45.51 37.62
N SER A 186 -21.99 -46.39 37.76
CA SER A 186 -21.29 -46.53 39.04
C SER A 186 -20.56 -45.25 39.45
N LYS A 187 -20.27 -45.08 40.74
CA LYS A 187 -19.49 -43.92 41.22
C LYS A 187 -18.13 -43.80 40.55
N GLU A 188 -17.50 -44.96 40.24
CA GLU A 188 -16.25 -45.04 39.50
C GLU A 188 -16.39 -44.53 38.06
N SER A 189 -17.41 -45.00 37.35
CA SER A 189 -17.68 -44.54 35.96
C SER A 189 -17.99 -43.05 35.86
N MET A 190 -18.70 -42.50 36.87
CA MET A 190 -18.95 -41.04 36.94
C MET A 190 -17.64 -40.24 37.17
N ARG A 191 -16.75 -40.75 38.03
CA ARG A 191 -15.44 -40.14 38.26
C ARG A 191 -14.58 -40.13 37.00
N GLU A 192 -14.57 -41.24 36.27
CA GLU A 192 -13.83 -41.34 35.01
C GLU A 192 -14.36 -40.35 33.96
N ALA A 193 -15.67 -40.30 33.77
CA ALA A 193 -16.28 -39.33 32.84
C ALA A 193 -16.00 -37.87 33.22
N LEU A 194 -15.95 -37.55 34.53
CA LEU A 194 -15.56 -36.20 34.99
C LEU A 194 -14.09 -35.92 34.76
N ARG A 195 -13.19 -36.92 34.92
CA ARG A 195 -11.77 -36.77 34.62
C ARG A 195 -11.53 -36.52 33.14
N GLU A 196 -12.13 -37.35 32.26
CA GLU A 196 -12.06 -37.14 30.81
C GLU A 196 -12.61 -35.77 30.40
N THR A 197 -13.72 -35.33 31.06
CA THR A 197 -14.27 -33.99 30.80
C THR A 197 -13.30 -32.88 31.19
N LEU A 198 -12.59 -33.02 32.32
CA LEU A 198 -11.56 -32.09 32.77
C LEU A 198 -10.39 -32.01 31.79
N GLU A 199 -9.91 -33.16 31.31
CA GLU A 199 -8.84 -33.25 30.30
C GLU A 199 -9.24 -32.51 29.00
N GLU A 200 -10.49 -32.66 28.53
CA GLU A 200 -10.97 -31.94 27.34
C GLU A 200 -11.12 -30.40 27.60
N VAL A 201 -11.48 -29.98 28.84
CA VAL A 201 -11.47 -28.55 29.21
C VAL A 201 -10.07 -28.00 29.17
N GLU A 202 -9.09 -28.67 29.74
CA GLU A 202 -7.68 -28.24 29.71
C GLU A 202 -7.12 -28.14 28.28
N LYS A 203 -7.52 -29.09 27.41
CA LYS A 203 -7.20 -29.04 25.98
C LYS A 203 -7.81 -27.81 25.28
N LEU A 204 -9.04 -27.44 25.59
CA LEU A 204 -9.68 -26.23 25.07
C LEU A 204 -9.00 -24.95 25.55
N ILE A 205 -8.56 -24.92 26.80
CA ILE A 205 -7.80 -23.78 27.33
C ILE A 205 -6.50 -23.61 26.54
N ARG A 206 -5.73 -24.70 26.36
CA ARG A 206 -4.50 -24.67 25.54
C ARG A 206 -4.77 -24.22 24.10
N LEU A 207 -5.78 -24.76 23.44
CA LEU A 207 -6.17 -24.31 22.09
C LEU A 207 -6.52 -22.82 22.04
N SER A 208 -7.23 -22.30 23.03
CA SER A 208 -7.57 -20.87 23.11
C SER A 208 -6.33 -19.99 23.23
N GLU A 209 -5.36 -20.39 24.06
CA GLU A 209 -4.09 -19.67 24.22
C GLU A 209 -3.24 -19.69 22.95
N GLU A 210 -3.18 -20.83 22.25
CA GLU A 210 -2.49 -20.97 20.96
C GLU A 210 -3.12 -20.10 19.88
N TYR A 211 -4.46 -20.02 19.81
CA TYR A 211 -5.16 -19.13 18.86
C TYR A 211 -4.95 -17.64 19.17
N LEU A 212 -4.90 -17.27 20.46
CA LEU A 212 -4.59 -15.90 20.86
C LEU A 212 -3.16 -15.52 20.46
N LEU A 213 -2.21 -16.43 20.60
CA LEU A 213 -0.82 -16.22 20.17
C LEU A 213 -0.72 -16.05 18.65
N LEU A 214 -1.35 -16.92 17.86
CA LEU A 214 -1.39 -16.79 16.41
C LEU A 214 -2.01 -15.45 15.98
N SER A 215 -3.12 -15.04 16.60
CA SER A 215 -3.75 -13.74 16.30
C SER A 215 -2.84 -12.56 16.59
N ARG A 216 -2.01 -12.62 17.64
CA ARG A 216 -1.05 -11.55 17.97
C ARG A 216 0.15 -11.48 17.03
N THR A 217 0.61 -12.63 16.53
CA THR A 217 1.77 -12.70 15.64
C THR A 217 1.44 -12.38 14.18
N GLU A 218 0.20 -12.61 13.74
CA GLU A 218 -0.27 -12.27 12.40
C GLU A 218 -0.60 -10.76 12.22
N ILE A 219 -0.91 -10.06 13.32
CA ILE A 219 -1.11 -8.61 13.31
C ILE A 219 0.27 -7.95 13.48
N THR A 220 0.66 -7.08 12.58
CA THR A 220 1.93 -6.32 12.53
C THR A 220 2.09 -5.35 13.73
N VAL A 221 1.83 -5.81 14.94
CA VAL A 221 2.10 -5.06 16.17
C VAL A 221 3.55 -5.37 16.57
N PRO A 222 4.39 -4.35 16.81
CA PRO A 222 5.74 -4.59 17.30
C PRO A 222 5.69 -5.42 18.57
N ILE A 223 6.34 -6.58 18.54
CA ILE A 223 6.46 -7.42 19.74
C ILE A 223 7.39 -6.69 20.71
N GLU A 224 6.94 -6.52 21.94
CA GLU A 224 7.78 -5.96 22.99
C GLU A 224 8.89 -6.97 23.32
N GLN A 225 10.10 -6.67 22.87
CA GLN A 225 11.30 -7.45 23.14
C GLN A 225 11.99 -6.91 24.39
N ARG A 226 12.42 -7.81 25.25
CA ARG A 226 13.17 -7.51 26.48
C ARG A 226 14.35 -8.48 26.59
N GLU A 227 15.33 -8.14 27.40
CA GLU A 227 16.38 -9.08 27.79
C GLU A 227 15.75 -10.25 28.54
N VAL A 228 15.99 -11.46 28.04
CA VAL A 228 15.49 -12.72 28.60
C VAL A 228 16.66 -13.67 28.80
N ASP A 229 16.81 -14.19 30.00
CA ASP A 229 17.70 -15.29 30.30
C ASP A 229 17.15 -16.60 29.68
N LEU A 230 17.64 -16.92 28.48
CA LEU A 230 17.21 -18.08 27.72
C LEU A 230 17.55 -19.39 28.44
N SER A 231 18.73 -19.47 29.08
CA SER A 231 19.17 -20.66 29.81
C SER A 231 18.20 -21.02 30.93
N ARG A 232 17.82 -20.03 31.70
CA ARG A 232 16.85 -20.17 32.79
C ARG A 232 15.45 -20.50 32.24
N LEU A 233 14.98 -19.78 31.21
CA LEU A 233 13.68 -20.05 30.61
C LEU A 233 13.57 -21.48 30.09
N VAL A 234 14.57 -21.96 29.36
CA VAL A 234 14.59 -23.31 28.82
C VAL A 234 14.57 -24.34 29.94
N LEU A 235 15.34 -24.12 31.01
CA LEU A 235 15.37 -25.03 32.17
C LEU A 235 14.02 -25.10 32.90
N GLU A 236 13.43 -23.95 33.24
CA GLU A 236 12.12 -23.85 33.92
C GLU A 236 11.00 -24.48 33.07
N THR A 237 11.06 -24.31 31.75
CA THR A 237 10.08 -24.90 30.82
C THR A 237 10.25 -26.40 30.72
N THR A 238 11.51 -26.90 30.71
CA THR A 238 11.79 -28.35 30.71
C THR A 238 11.29 -29.01 31.97
N GLU A 239 11.48 -28.41 33.15
CA GLU A 239 10.93 -28.91 34.42
C GLU A 239 9.40 -29.03 34.37
N LYS A 240 8.69 -28.08 33.78
CA LYS A 240 7.22 -28.16 33.58
C LYS A 240 6.84 -29.34 32.69
N ILE A 241 7.59 -29.59 31.60
CA ILE A 241 7.37 -30.75 30.71
C ILE A 241 7.63 -32.08 31.39
N MET A 242 8.66 -32.17 32.22
CA MET A 242 8.94 -33.40 32.99
C MET A 242 7.78 -33.76 33.94
N ILE A 243 7.07 -32.76 34.48
CA ILE A 243 5.87 -32.99 35.31
C ILE A 243 4.70 -33.50 34.45
N LEU A 244 4.57 -33.00 33.23
CA LEU A 244 3.49 -33.40 32.30
C LEU A 244 3.71 -34.77 31.67
N HIS A 245 4.97 -35.15 31.47
CA HIS A 245 5.38 -36.44 30.86
C HIS A 245 6.32 -37.22 31.80
N PRO A 246 5.82 -37.73 32.94
CA PRO A 246 6.66 -38.41 33.93
C PRO A 246 7.21 -39.76 33.47
N ASP A 247 6.70 -40.27 32.36
CA ASP A 247 7.13 -41.50 31.68
C ASP A 247 8.29 -41.30 30.71
N LYS A 248 8.69 -40.01 30.44
CA LYS A 248 9.76 -39.70 29.52
C LYS A 248 11.04 -39.28 30.24
N GLU A 249 12.17 -39.73 29.73
CA GLU A 249 13.51 -39.36 30.19
C GLU A 249 14.00 -38.16 29.32
N ILE A 250 14.16 -36.99 29.94
CA ILE A 250 14.60 -35.79 29.24
C ILE A 250 16.06 -35.51 29.61
N GLU A 251 16.95 -35.71 28.64
CA GLU A 251 18.37 -35.35 28.75
C GLU A 251 18.53 -33.83 28.54
N ILE A 252 19.15 -33.14 29.54
CA ILE A 252 19.27 -31.69 29.57
C ILE A 252 20.74 -31.29 29.46
N GLU A 253 21.12 -30.60 28.38
CA GLU A 253 22.44 -30.02 28.18
C GLU A 253 22.30 -28.50 27.95
N ILE A 254 22.34 -27.68 29.00
CA ILE A 254 22.13 -26.22 28.92
C ILE A 254 23.37 -25.48 29.42
N ILE A 255 23.96 -24.64 28.54
CA ILE A 255 24.99 -23.69 28.94
C ILE A 255 24.32 -22.53 29.68
N PRO A 256 24.81 -22.12 30.87
CA PRO A 256 24.25 -21.01 31.63
C PRO A 256 24.54 -19.63 30.97
N ASP A 257 23.82 -18.61 31.44
CA ASP A 257 24.04 -17.21 31.16
C ASP A 257 23.91 -16.83 29.66
N ILE A 258 23.01 -17.47 28.92
CA ILE A 258 22.63 -17.07 27.57
C ILE A 258 21.45 -16.11 27.67
N VAL A 259 21.68 -14.83 27.29
CA VAL A 259 20.67 -13.77 27.27
C VAL A 259 20.35 -13.42 25.83
N ILE A 260 19.06 -13.23 25.53
CA ILE A 260 18.55 -12.84 24.21
C ILE A 260 17.57 -11.69 24.34
N SER A 261 17.39 -10.92 23.26
CA SER A 261 16.33 -9.91 23.16
C SER A 261 15.09 -10.53 22.51
N ALA A 262 14.05 -10.80 23.32
CA ALA A 262 12.85 -11.48 22.85
C ALA A 262 11.64 -11.22 23.78
N SER A 263 10.45 -11.69 23.37
CA SER A 263 9.31 -11.85 24.29
C SER A 263 9.45 -13.18 25.03
N GLY A 264 9.82 -13.14 26.33
CA GLY A 264 10.01 -14.34 27.14
C GLY A 264 8.81 -15.27 27.12
N TYR A 265 7.59 -14.71 27.23
CA TYR A 265 6.35 -15.48 27.13
C TYR A 265 6.22 -16.26 25.81
N MET A 266 6.53 -15.61 24.68
CA MET A 266 6.43 -16.24 23.36
C MET A 266 7.51 -17.33 23.17
N ILE A 267 8.74 -17.08 23.61
CA ILE A 267 9.83 -18.07 23.54
C ILE A 267 9.54 -19.25 24.47
N GLU A 268 8.96 -19.05 25.64
CA GLU A 268 8.49 -20.13 26.50
C GLU A 268 7.50 -21.05 25.77
N HIS A 269 6.53 -20.48 25.04
CA HIS A 269 5.60 -21.26 24.23
C HIS A 269 6.28 -22.02 23.10
N VAL A 270 7.34 -21.48 22.49
CA VAL A 270 8.14 -22.20 21.48
C VAL A 270 8.79 -23.42 22.11
N VAL A 271 9.50 -23.26 23.24
CA VAL A 271 10.18 -24.35 23.94
C VAL A 271 9.20 -25.42 24.42
N MET A 272 8.07 -24.97 25.01
CA MET A 272 6.99 -25.84 25.47
C MET A 272 6.44 -26.73 24.35
N ASN A 273 6.11 -26.12 23.19
CA ASN A 273 5.55 -26.83 22.03
C ASN A 273 6.55 -27.83 21.43
N LEU A 274 7.82 -27.44 21.30
CA LEU A 274 8.85 -28.36 20.77
C LEU A 274 9.09 -29.57 21.69
N LEU A 275 9.18 -29.35 23.00
CA LEU A 275 9.37 -30.41 23.97
C LEU A 275 8.15 -31.31 24.10
N ASP A 276 6.93 -30.74 24.16
CA ASP A 276 5.69 -31.52 24.24
C ASP A 276 5.52 -32.41 22.99
N ASN A 277 5.83 -31.89 21.81
CA ASN A 277 5.85 -32.66 20.57
C ASN A 277 6.92 -33.76 20.61
N ALA A 278 8.12 -33.45 21.06
CA ALA A 278 9.17 -34.43 21.18
C ALA A 278 8.77 -35.59 22.12
N CYS A 279 8.16 -35.30 23.26
CA CYS A 279 7.64 -36.32 24.19
C CYS A 279 6.50 -37.15 23.59
N LYS A 280 5.53 -36.51 22.90
CA LYS A 280 4.36 -37.19 22.32
C LYS A 280 4.71 -38.11 21.16
N TYR A 281 5.65 -37.69 20.31
CA TYR A 281 5.99 -38.39 19.06
C TYR A 281 7.28 -39.23 19.17
N SER A 282 7.93 -39.23 20.33
CA SER A 282 9.06 -40.12 20.54
C SER A 282 8.62 -41.59 20.53
N THR A 283 9.34 -42.41 19.75
CA THR A 283 9.13 -43.85 19.67
C THR A 283 9.84 -44.62 20.80
N ASP A 284 10.71 -43.95 21.54
CA ASP A 284 11.30 -44.42 22.78
C ASP A 284 11.03 -43.38 23.90
N ASP A 285 11.53 -43.67 25.12
CA ASP A 285 11.28 -42.83 26.28
C ASP A 285 12.27 -41.65 26.38
N SER A 286 13.19 -41.49 25.42
CA SER A 286 14.26 -40.50 25.47
C SER A 286 13.97 -39.29 24.60
N VAL A 287 14.10 -38.12 25.20
CA VAL A 287 14.06 -36.81 24.54
C VAL A 287 15.29 -36.01 24.97
N LYS A 288 15.93 -35.27 24.06
CA LYS A 288 17.10 -34.46 24.40
C LYS A 288 16.86 -32.99 24.08
N ILE A 289 17.17 -32.13 25.05
CA ILE A 289 17.22 -30.69 24.83
C ILE A 289 18.65 -30.19 25.08
N LYS A 290 19.13 -29.38 24.14
CA LYS A 290 20.48 -28.83 24.18
C LYS A 290 20.48 -27.35 23.85
N LEU A 291 21.15 -26.56 24.68
CA LEU A 291 21.40 -25.14 24.43
C LEU A 291 22.90 -24.89 24.50
N THR A 292 23.49 -24.49 23.37
CA THR A 292 24.92 -24.21 23.23
C THR A 292 25.17 -22.78 22.80
N ARG A 293 26.39 -22.31 23.04
CA ARG A 293 26.86 -21.01 22.56
C ARG A 293 27.93 -21.23 21.50
N GLU A 294 27.73 -20.69 20.35
CA GLU A 294 28.68 -20.59 19.25
C GLU A 294 29.27 -19.16 19.20
N GLU A 295 30.21 -18.88 18.30
CA GLU A 295 30.84 -17.57 18.21
C GLU A 295 29.85 -16.44 17.84
N GLU A 296 28.92 -16.71 16.92
CA GLU A 296 28.00 -15.69 16.37
C GLU A 296 26.55 -15.87 16.83
N PHE A 297 26.16 -17.02 17.36
CA PHE A 297 24.78 -17.34 17.78
C PHE A 297 24.75 -18.32 18.96
N SER A 298 23.59 -18.47 19.56
CA SER A 298 23.29 -19.54 20.48
C SER A 298 22.31 -20.52 19.85
N LEU A 299 22.56 -21.81 19.95
CA LEU A 299 21.78 -22.86 19.32
C LEU A 299 20.96 -23.63 20.36
N LEU A 300 19.63 -23.54 20.24
CA LEU A 300 18.70 -24.41 20.96
C LEU A 300 18.31 -25.56 20.04
N SER A 301 18.46 -26.80 20.50
CA SER A 301 18.00 -27.99 19.78
C SER A 301 17.16 -28.88 20.66
N VAL A 302 16.05 -29.38 20.10
CA VAL A 302 15.21 -30.43 20.72
C VAL A 302 15.19 -31.61 19.79
N SER A 303 15.51 -32.82 20.32
CA SER A 303 15.57 -34.01 19.51
C SER A 303 14.85 -35.17 20.18
N ASN A 304 14.23 -36.02 19.36
CA ASN A 304 13.56 -37.25 19.75
C ASN A 304 13.71 -38.30 18.67
N LYS A 305 13.63 -39.56 19.03
CA LYS A 305 13.57 -40.66 18.08
C LYS A 305 12.16 -40.83 17.56
N GLY A 306 11.98 -40.93 16.24
CA GLY A 306 10.65 -41.04 15.64
C GLY A 306 10.67 -41.04 14.11
N GLU A 307 9.50 -41.17 13.52
CA GLU A 307 9.34 -41.05 12.06
C GLU A 307 9.63 -39.62 11.59
N ALA A 308 10.13 -39.51 10.35
CA ALA A 308 10.43 -38.20 9.74
C ALA A 308 9.16 -37.31 9.66
N VAL A 309 9.34 -36.06 10.01
CA VAL A 309 8.30 -35.01 9.87
C VAL A 309 8.33 -34.48 8.47
N ASP A 310 7.19 -34.38 7.79
CA ASP A 310 7.10 -33.67 6.53
C ASP A 310 7.15 -32.13 6.77
N PHE A 311 8.35 -31.67 7.11
CA PHE A 311 8.59 -30.27 7.48
C PHE A 311 8.50 -29.31 6.27
N MET A 312 8.87 -29.77 5.06
CA MET A 312 8.84 -28.94 3.85
C MET A 312 7.42 -28.52 3.48
N SER A 313 6.42 -29.35 3.75
CA SER A 313 5.02 -28.99 3.54
C SER A 313 4.51 -27.95 4.54
N LEU A 314 5.20 -27.73 5.66
CA LEU A 314 4.86 -26.75 6.70
C LEU A 314 5.38 -25.34 6.38
N ASP A 315 6.51 -25.21 5.70
CA ASP A 315 7.14 -23.91 5.41
C ASP A 315 6.63 -23.27 4.10
N GLU A 316 6.39 -24.05 3.03
CA GLU A 316 5.90 -23.52 1.75
C GLU A 316 4.38 -23.28 1.70
N SER A 317 3.61 -23.94 2.52
CA SER A 317 2.15 -23.84 2.48
C SER A 317 1.54 -23.64 3.86
N VAL A 318 1.47 -22.39 4.30
CA VAL A 318 0.41 -21.96 5.22
C VAL A 318 -0.99 -22.29 4.65
N LYS A 319 -1.07 -22.79 3.40
CA LYS A 319 -2.32 -22.93 2.63
C LYS A 319 -2.95 -24.32 2.59
N GLU A 320 -2.21 -25.41 2.71
CA GLU A 320 -2.78 -26.75 2.41
C GLU A 320 -2.16 -27.92 3.18
N VAL A 321 -1.79 -27.76 4.44
CA VAL A 321 -1.38 -28.95 5.19
C VAL A 321 -2.60 -29.66 5.77
N GLN A 322 -3.17 -30.56 5.00
CA GLN A 322 -3.86 -31.74 5.49
C GLN A 322 -2.83 -32.78 5.99
N ALA A 323 -1.85 -32.37 6.79
CA ALA A 323 -0.94 -33.30 7.41
C ALA A 323 -1.62 -33.86 8.65
N HIS A 324 -2.04 -35.10 8.57
CA HIS A 324 -2.51 -35.91 9.69
C HIS A 324 -1.39 -35.95 10.75
N GLY A 325 -1.57 -35.22 11.87
CA GLY A 325 -0.79 -35.46 13.08
C GLY A 325 -0.01 -34.29 13.67
N TYR A 326 0.39 -33.27 12.91
CA TYR A 326 1.10 -32.12 13.46
C TYR A 326 0.13 -30.98 13.70
N GLY A 327 -0.28 -30.82 14.96
CA GLY A 327 -1.29 -29.90 15.40
C GLY A 327 -0.87 -28.42 15.32
N LEU A 328 -1.71 -27.58 15.86
CA LEU A 328 -1.59 -26.11 15.93
C LEU A 328 -0.24 -25.66 16.51
N GLY A 329 0.38 -26.47 17.41
CA GLY A 329 1.62 -26.14 18.11
C GLY A 329 2.81 -25.75 17.22
N LEU A 330 3.11 -26.52 16.17
CA LEU A 330 4.24 -26.21 15.29
C LEU A 330 3.98 -24.95 14.43
N ARG A 331 2.72 -24.67 14.09
CA ARG A 331 2.34 -23.42 13.43
C ARG A 331 2.52 -22.22 14.36
N VAL A 332 2.19 -22.35 15.64
CA VAL A 332 2.46 -21.33 16.68
C VAL A 332 3.95 -21.09 16.77
N VAL A 333 4.77 -22.14 16.82
CA VAL A 333 6.25 -22.03 16.84
C VAL A 333 6.74 -21.23 15.64
N LEU A 334 6.37 -21.61 14.41
CA LEU A 334 6.79 -20.91 13.19
C LEU A 334 6.32 -19.45 13.16
N SER A 335 5.11 -19.16 13.62
CA SER A 335 4.58 -17.81 13.68
C SER A 335 5.33 -16.92 14.69
N ILE A 336 5.64 -17.45 15.87
CA ILE A 336 6.42 -16.75 16.90
C ILE A 336 7.84 -16.47 16.41
N LEU A 337 8.49 -17.48 15.81
CA LEU A 337 9.86 -17.33 15.32
C LEU A 337 9.95 -16.31 14.18
N ARG A 338 9.02 -16.33 13.22
CA ARG A 338 8.93 -15.31 12.17
C ARG A 338 8.78 -13.90 12.74
N ALA A 339 7.94 -13.73 13.76
CA ALA A 339 7.70 -12.46 14.41
C ALA A 339 8.94 -11.94 15.19
N HIS A 340 9.89 -12.83 15.54
CA HIS A 340 11.19 -12.51 16.13
C HIS A 340 12.33 -12.48 15.08
N ASN A 341 12.05 -12.64 13.78
CA ASN A 341 13.03 -12.81 12.71
C ASN A 341 13.97 -14.01 12.91
N LEU A 342 13.48 -15.06 13.58
CA LEU A 342 14.17 -16.31 13.80
C LEU A 342 13.67 -17.40 12.84
N ARG A 343 14.47 -18.46 12.65
CA ARG A 343 14.11 -19.62 11.81
C ARG A 343 14.09 -20.88 12.66
N LEU A 344 13.25 -21.84 12.23
CA LEU A 344 13.26 -23.20 12.72
C LEU A 344 13.88 -24.09 11.65
N ASP A 345 14.99 -24.71 11.96
CA ASP A 345 15.62 -25.71 11.11
C ASP A 345 15.25 -27.11 11.61
N TYR A 346 15.13 -28.06 10.68
CA TYR A 346 14.76 -29.44 10.96
C TYR A 346 15.67 -30.39 10.22
N GLU A 347 16.16 -31.39 10.94
CA GLU A 347 16.94 -32.50 10.41
C GLU A 347 16.33 -33.83 10.86
N HIS A 348 16.41 -34.84 9.99
CA HIS A 348 16.06 -36.19 10.33
C HIS A 348 17.19 -37.12 9.86
N GLU A 349 17.91 -37.67 10.80
CA GLU A 349 19.02 -38.59 10.54
C GLU A 349 18.94 -39.78 11.48
N GLU A 350 19.19 -40.99 10.98
CA GLU A 350 19.21 -42.25 11.75
C GLU A 350 17.96 -42.51 12.62
N GLY A 351 16.80 -42.01 12.18
CA GLY A 351 15.54 -42.11 12.93
C GLY A 351 15.42 -41.12 14.08
N ILE A 352 16.25 -40.07 14.13
CA ILE A 352 16.21 -38.99 15.11
C ILE A 352 15.71 -37.72 14.42
N ASN A 353 14.63 -37.18 14.92
CA ASN A 353 14.15 -35.84 14.59
C ASN A 353 14.90 -34.79 15.42
N ARG A 354 15.38 -33.73 14.80
CA ARG A 354 16.05 -32.64 15.47
C ARG A 354 15.49 -31.31 14.98
N PHE A 355 14.90 -30.52 15.88
CA PHE A 355 14.46 -29.15 15.64
C PHE A 355 15.48 -28.18 16.23
N MET A 356 15.89 -27.18 15.48
CA MET A 356 16.96 -26.25 15.83
C MET A 356 16.53 -24.81 15.65
N ILE A 357 16.93 -23.93 16.60
CA ILE A 357 16.69 -22.50 16.55
C ILE A 357 18.00 -21.77 16.85
N GLU A 358 18.42 -20.90 15.93
CA GLU A 358 19.57 -20.03 16.12
C GLU A 358 19.12 -18.67 16.66
N PHE A 359 19.66 -18.29 17.81
CA PHE A 359 19.48 -16.99 18.43
C PHE A 359 20.74 -16.15 18.21
N PRO A 360 20.66 -15.02 17.44
CA PRO A 360 21.83 -14.16 17.23
C PRO A 360 22.44 -13.67 18.54
N SER A 361 23.75 -13.68 18.64
CA SER A 361 24.44 -13.10 19.78
C SER A 361 24.32 -11.57 19.75
N GLU A 362 23.97 -10.92 20.88
CA GLU A 362 23.77 -9.45 20.93
C GLU A 362 24.98 -8.63 20.50
N ALA A 363 26.19 -9.24 20.43
CA ALA A 363 27.39 -8.57 19.96
C ALA A 363 27.37 -8.14 18.49
N TYR A 364 26.47 -8.67 17.65
CA TYR A 364 26.39 -8.44 16.20
C TYR A 364 25.12 -7.69 15.74
N SER A 365 24.23 -7.31 16.67
CA SER A 365 23.05 -6.48 16.35
C SER A 365 23.41 -4.99 16.40
N LYS A 366 24.19 -4.53 15.42
CA LYS A 366 24.41 -3.08 15.13
C LYS A 366 24.13 -2.78 13.69
#